data_9ab5e9bf6e649eea9e0e44af81ba1b6a
#
_entry.id   9ab5e9bf6e649eea9e0e44af81ba1b6a
#
_cell.length_a   1.000
_cell.length_b   1.000
_cell.length_c   1.000
_cell.angle_alpha   90.00
_cell.angle_beta   90.00
_cell.angle_gamma   90.00
#
_symmetry.space_group_name_H-M   'P 1'
#
loop_
_entity.id
_entity.type
_entity.pdbx_description
1 polymer ?
#
loop_
_entity_poly.entity_id
_entity_poly.type
_entity_poly.pdbx_seq_one_letter_code
_entity_poly.pdbx_strand_id
1 'polypeptide(L)'
;MQHPNAFDISGKVIIVTGSSGFLGSQYVQYLCDVGAQVIAWDLSHSSQEELGILRQDIDITNEDAVRSAVEAILDKYGRIDGLINNAAMNPAVGSDDTARLFAPYEQYDLELFRKELEVNVVGMMTCIKHVASVMMKQKSGSIVNVASEVSTVAHDHRVYNAGETKYKSPGYVASKTAVLGLTRQWAARLGSHGVRINALSIGGVYKEGMPADFVERFGSANMLGRMARVGEYEASLQYLLSDASSFMTGTNMIIDGGKHAW
;
A
#
# COMPACT_ATOMS: atom_id res chain seq x y z
N MET A 1 -18.44 30.75 11.54
CA MET A 1 -17.39 29.80 11.99
C MET A 1 -16.82 29.17 10.73
N GLN A 2 -15.53 29.36 10.45
CA GLN A 2 -14.90 28.60 9.36
C GLN A 2 -14.87 27.13 9.82
N HIS A 3 -15.48 26.22 9.07
CA HIS A 3 -15.33 24.81 9.30
C HIS A 3 -13.84 24.46 9.02
N PRO A 4 -13.11 23.82 9.95
CA PRO A 4 -11.76 23.37 9.68
C PRO A 4 -11.79 22.45 8.45
N ASN A 5 -10.76 22.54 7.60
CA ASN A 5 -10.64 21.66 6.45
C ASN A 5 -10.44 20.21 6.95
N ALA A 6 -11.48 19.40 6.88
CA ALA A 6 -11.44 18.01 7.38
C ALA A 6 -10.42 17.13 6.64
N PHE A 7 -9.98 17.57 5.45
CA PHE A 7 -8.93 16.88 4.66
C PHE A 7 -7.51 17.33 5.00
N ASP A 8 -7.34 18.31 5.91
CA ASP A 8 -6.03 18.82 6.27
C ASP A 8 -5.20 17.75 6.99
N ILE A 9 -4.01 17.49 6.45
CA ILE A 9 -2.99 16.61 7.03
C ILE A 9 -1.66 17.34 7.23
N SER A 10 -1.67 18.67 7.14
CA SER A 10 -0.45 19.47 7.31
C SER A 10 0.19 19.22 8.67
N GLY A 11 1.50 19.02 8.69
CA GLY A 11 2.29 18.73 9.89
C GLY A 11 2.07 17.35 10.50
N LYS A 12 1.17 16.49 9.97
CA LYS A 12 1.05 15.09 10.41
C LYS A 12 2.32 14.31 10.04
N VAL A 13 2.83 13.51 10.97
CA VAL A 13 3.98 12.62 10.77
C VAL A 13 3.47 11.30 10.19
N ILE A 14 3.81 11.02 8.94
CA ILE A 14 3.26 9.90 8.17
C ILE A 14 4.39 9.01 7.63
N ILE A 15 4.36 7.74 7.99
CA ILE A 15 5.27 6.72 7.48
C ILE A 15 4.70 6.12 6.20
N VAL A 16 5.55 6.01 5.16
CA VAL A 16 5.23 5.31 3.91
C VAL A 16 6.23 4.19 3.69
N THR A 17 5.79 2.94 3.67
CA THR A 17 6.65 1.79 3.36
C THR A 17 6.67 1.51 1.86
N GLY A 18 7.80 1.00 1.33
CA GLY A 18 7.97 0.81 -0.11
C GLY A 18 8.00 2.16 -0.86
N SER A 19 8.59 3.15 -0.23
CA SER A 19 8.57 4.57 -0.63
C SER A 19 9.36 4.88 -1.90
N SER A 20 10.32 4.04 -2.27
CA SER A 20 11.11 4.16 -3.51
C SER A 20 10.45 3.46 -4.71
N GLY A 21 9.40 2.68 -4.46
CA GLY A 21 8.64 1.98 -5.50
C GLY A 21 7.82 2.93 -6.38
N PHE A 22 7.27 2.40 -7.49
CA PHE A 22 6.52 3.18 -8.48
C PHE A 22 5.36 4.00 -7.88
N LEU A 23 4.53 3.39 -7.03
CA LEU A 23 3.45 4.11 -6.36
C LEU A 23 3.93 4.81 -5.08
N GLY A 24 4.84 4.18 -4.34
CA GLY A 24 5.34 4.74 -3.09
C GLY A 24 5.98 6.12 -3.26
N SER A 25 6.76 6.31 -4.32
CA SER A 25 7.38 7.61 -4.62
C SER A 25 6.35 8.70 -4.93
N GLN A 26 5.26 8.35 -5.61
CA GLN A 26 4.15 9.27 -5.88
C GLN A 26 3.40 9.64 -4.60
N TYR A 27 3.17 8.67 -3.73
CA TYR A 27 2.52 8.89 -2.42
C TYR A 27 3.36 9.81 -1.54
N VAL A 28 4.68 9.58 -1.48
CA VAL A 28 5.60 10.42 -0.73
C VAL A 28 5.54 11.86 -1.24
N GLN A 29 5.67 12.07 -2.55
CA GLN A 29 5.63 13.40 -3.15
C GLN A 29 4.31 14.11 -2.87
N TYR A 30 3.18 13.45 -3.14
CA TYR A 30 1.86 14.03 -2.89
C TYR A 30 1.67 14.44 -1.42
N LEU A 31 2.04 13.57 -0.48
CA LEU A 31 1.90 13.85 0.95
C LEU A 31 2.75 15.05 1.39
N CYS A 32 3.95 15.20 0.82
CA CYS A 32 4.77 16.39 1.06
C CYS A 32 4.12 17.65 0.48
N ASP A 33 3.57 17.59 -0.73
CA ASP A 33 2.93 18.72 -1.41
C ASP A 33 1.71 19.24 -0.63
N VAL A 34 1.00 18.35 0.08
CA VAL A 34 -0.12 18.72 0.97
C VAL A 34 0.30 18.99 2.41
N GLY A 35 1.61 19.15 2.67
CA GLY A 35 2.17 19.65 3.91
C GLY A 35 2.41 18.62 5.02
N ALA A 36 2.34 17.33 4.74
CA ALA A 36 2.69 16.30 5.73
C ALA A 36 4.20 16.20 5.95
N GLN A 37 4.62 15.82 7.16
CA GLN A 37 5.98 15.39 7.46
C GLN A 37 6.11 13.90 7.10
N VAL A 38 6.77 13.61 5.99
CA VAL A 38 6.86 12.24 5.47
C VAL A 38 8.11 11.51 5.94
N ILE A 39 7.92 10.29 6.41
CA ILE A 39 8.96 9.33 6.75
C ILE A 39 8.93 8.21 5.71
N ALA A 40 9.94 8.15 4.87
CA ALA A 40 10.01 7.23 3.74
C ALA A 40 10.85 6.00 4.11
N TRP A 41 10.22 4.83 4.16
CA TRP A 41 10.88 3.54 4.42
C TRP A 41 10.95 2.69 3.16
N ASP A 42 12.14 2.21 2.83
CA ASP A 42 12.38 1.22 1.78
C ASP A 42 13.63 0.40 2.10
N LEU A 43 13.91 -0.65 1.34
CA LEU A 43 15.14 -1.43 1.45
C LEU A 43 16.39 -0.62 1.12
N SER A 44 16.26 0.33 0.20
CA SER A 44 17.31 1.27 -0.16
C SER A 44 16.73 2.53 -0.79
N HIS A 45 17.37 3.65 -0.58
CA HIS A 45 17.04 4.92 -1.23
C HIS A 45 18.21 5.36 -2.11
N SER A 46 17.92 5.78 -3.34
CA SER A 46 18.88 6.59 -4.11
C SER A 46 19.03 7.94 -3.39
N SER A 47 20.27 8.36 -3.19
CA SER A 47 20.65 9.51 -2.35
C SER A 47 20.18 10.85 -2.91
N GLN A 48 18.91 11.17 -2.80
CA GLN A 48 18.41 12.54 -2.98
C GLN A 48 17.77 12.99 -1.68
N GLU A 49 18.45 13.91 -0.98
CA GLU A 49 17.85 14.68 0.10
C GLU A 49 16.85 15.67 -0.50
N GLU A 50 15.57 15.40 -0.33
CA GLU A 50 14.51 16.37 -0.59
C GLU A 50 14.07 16.98 0.75
N LEU A 51 13.87 18.30 0.77
CA LEU A 51 13.39 19.03 1.94
C LEU A 51 12.04 18.48 2.42
N GLY A 52 11.98 18.05 3.68
CA GLY A 52 10.75 17.57 4.32
C GLY A 52 10.56 16.05 4.33
N ILE A 53 11.47 15.28 3.74
CA ILE A 53 11.40 13.81 3.73
C ILE A 53 12.53 13.22 4.58
N LEU A 54 12.17 12.44 5.61
CA LEU A 54 13.14 11.59 6.30
C LEU A 54 13.18 10.21 5.65
N ARG A 55 14.28 9.88 4.97
CA ARG A 55 14.49 8.56 4.35
C ARG A 55 15.24 7.64 5.30
N GLN A 56 14.77 6.40 5.41
CA GLN A 56 15.39 5.37 6.24
C GLN A 56 15.40 4.04 5.47
N ASP A 57 16.56 3.39 5.39
CA ASP A 57 16.69 2.06 4.80
C ASP A 57 16.21 1.02 5.80
N ILE A 58 15.00 0.52 5.59
CA ILE A 58 14.29 -0.38 6.52
C ILE A 58 13.76 -1.59 5.75
N ASP A 59 14.23 -2.77 6.16
CA ASP A 59 13.57 -4.02 5.81
C ASP A 59 12.40 -4.24 6.81
N ILE A 60 11.17 -4.15 6.32
CA ILE A 60 9.98 -4.31 7.14
C ILE A 60 9.80 -5.73 7.69
N THR A 61 10.50 -6.73 7.15
CA THR A 61 10.52 -8.10 7.69
C THR A 61 11.44 -8.24 8.89
N ASN A 62 12.34 -7.28 9.11
CA ASN A 62 13.21 -7.21 10.27
C ASN A 62 12.55 -6.44 11.41
N GLU A 63 12.01 -7.16 12.39
CA GLU A 63 11.27 -6.56 13.51
C GLU A 63 12.11 -5.59 14.33
N ASP A 64 13.38 -5.89 14.56
CA ASP A 64 14.27 -5.02 15.34
C ASP A 64 14.56 -3.71 14.62
N ALA A 65 14.75 -3.76 13.30
CA ALA A 65 14.93 -2.57 12.48
C ALA A 65 13.69 -1.67 12.52
N VAL A 66 12.49 -2.25 12.35
CA VAL A 66 11.23 -1.50 12.42
C VAL A 66 11.04 -0.87 13.80
N ARG A 67 11.29 -1.61 14.89
CA ARG A 67 11.19 -1.09 16.24
C ARG A 67 12.11 0.11 16.47
N SER A 68 13.40 -0.04 16.12
CA SER A 68 14.38 1.03 16.30
C SER A 68 14.06 2.26 15.44
N ALA A 69 13.54 2.07 14.23
CA ALA A 69 13.10 3.17 13.37
C ALA A 69 11.90 3.93 13.97
N VAL A 70 10.92 3.21 14.53
CA VAL A 70 9.78 3.84 15.24
C VAL A 70 10.25 4.65 16.44
N GLU A 71 11.19 4.12 17.24
CA GLU A 71 11.79 4.84 18.38
C GLU A 71 12.50 6.12 17.93
N ALA A 72 13.31 6.06 16.88
CA ALA A 72 13.99 7.22 16.32
C ALA A 72 13.02 8.31 15.79
N ILE A 73 11.88 7.92 15.21
CA ILE A 73 10.84 8.86 14.78
C ILE A 73 10.22 9.55 16.02
N LEU A 74 9.94 8.79 17.08
CA LEU A 74 9.39 9.35 18.31
C LEU A 74 10.36 10.32 18.97
N ASP A 75 11.66 10.01 19.02
CA ASP A 75 12.69 10.89 19.59
C ASP A 75 12.77 12.21 18.81
N LYS A 76 12.58 12.15 17.48
CA LYS A 76 12.69 13.33 16.62
C LYS A 76 11.41 14.16 16.54
N TYR A 77 10.26 13.53 16.44
CA TYR A 77 8.98 14.21 16.16
C TYR A 77 7.96 14.12 17.30
N GLY A 78 8.17 13.26 18.29
CA GLY A 78 7.29 13.06 19.44
C GLY A 78 5.97 12.35 19.12
N ARG A 79 5.70 12.04 17.84
CA ARG A 79 4.41 11.48 17.39
C ARG A 79 4.52 10.72 16.09
N ILE A 80 3.53 9.86 15.82
CA ILE A 80 3.28 9.24 14.51
C ILE A 80 1.76 9.29 14.27
N ASP A 81 1.32 9.97 13.21
CA ASP A 81 -0.09 10.20 12.92
C ASP A 81 -0.65 9.28 11.84
N GLY A 82 0.21 8.87 10.92
CA GLY A 82 -0.17 8.02 9.80
C GLY A 82 0.84 6.91 9.51
N LEU A 83 0.33 5.77 9.02
CA LEU A 83 1.13 4.69 8.44
C LEU A 83 0.47 4.26 7.14
N ILE A 84 1.22 4.29 6.04
CA ILE A 84 0.81 3.69 4.76
C ILE A 84 1.66 2.44 4.54
N ASN A 85 1.06 1.28 4.72
CA ASN A 85 1.65 -0.01 4.38
C ASN A 85 1.50 -0.25 2.87
N ASN A 86 2.48 0.25 2.09
CA ASN A 86 2.51 0.13 0.64
C ASN A 86 3.56 -0.89 0.16
N ALA A 87 4.62 -1.15 0.92
CA ALA A 87 5.64 -2.12 0.56
C ALA A 87 5.04 -3.48 0.22
N ALA A 88 5.41 -4.03 -0.92
CA ALA A 88 4.97 -5.35 -1.35
C ALA A 88 5.90 -5.93 -2.42
N MET A 89 6.10 -7.23 -2.38
CA MET A 89 6.53 -7.97 -3.56
C MET A 89 5.34 -8.07 -4.50
N ASN A 90 5.43 -7.40 -5.64
CA ASN A 90 4.44 -7.45 -6.71
C ASN A 90 5.16 -7.77 -8.03
N PRO A 91 4.96 -8.96 -8.59
CA PRO A 91 5.53 -9.31 -9.88
C PRO A 91 5.14 -8.28 -10.95
N ALA A 92 6.13 -7.67 -11.58
CA ALA A 92 5.90 -6.70 -12.65
C ALA A 92 6.00 -7.38 -14.03
N VAL A 93 5.07 -7.06 -14.92
CA VAL A 93 5.15 -7.51 -16.32
C VAL A 93 6.39 -6.90 -16.95
N GLY A 94 7.25 -7.74 -17.57
CA GLY A 94 8.48 -7.29 -18.21
C GLY A 94 9.73 -7.27 -17.31
N SER A 95 9.67 -7.78 -16.06
CA SER A 95 10.87 -8.00 -15.25
C SER A 95 11.66 -9.24 -15.69
N ASP A 96 12.96 -9.30 -15.36
CA ASP A 96 13.83 -10.44 -15.70
C ASP A 96 13.34 -11.77 -15.08
N ASP A 97 12.63 -11.72 -13.95
CA ASP A 97 12.04 -12.88 -13.28
C ASP A 97 10.64 -13.24 -13.79
N THR A 98 10.19 -12.67 -14.92
CA THR A 98 8.80 -12.82 -15.41
C THR A 98 8.39 -14.29 -15.54
N ALA A 99 9.25 -15.16 -16.06
CA ALA A 99 8.93 -16.59 -16.24
C ALA A 99 8.62 -17.30 -14.91
N ARG A 100 9.37 -17.01 -13.86
CA ARG A 100 9.21 -17.60 -12.52
C ARG A 100 7.99 -17.03 -11.79
N LEU A 101 7.79 -15.71 -11.92
CA LEU A 101 6.74 -14.97 -11.22
C LEU A 101 5.34 -15.18 -11.82
N PHE A 102 5.27 -15.59 -13.09
CA PHE A 102 4.01 -15.84 -13.83
C PHE A 102 3.87 -17.29 -14.27
N ALA A 103 4.55 -18.22 -13.58
CA ALA A 103 4.50 -19.64 -13.88
C ALA A 103 3.07 -20.22 -13.70
N PRO A 104 2.71 -21.31 -14.41
CA PRO A 104 1.52 -22.09 -14.10
C PRO A 104 1.49 -22.48 -12.61
N TYR A 105 0.30 -22.51 -12.01
CA TYR A 105 0.16 -22.74 -10.57
C TYR A 105 0.75 -24.07 -10.11
N GLU A 106 0.68 -25.10 -10.96
CA GLU A 106 1.24 -26.43 -10.71
C GLU A 106 2.76 -26.44 -10.66
N GLN A 107 3.41 -25.40 -11.18
CA GLN A 107 4.87 -25.24 -11.25
C GLN A 107 5.34 -24.05 -10.39
N TYR A 108 4.42 -23.40 -9.66
CA TYR A 108 4.74 -22.22 -8.89
C TYR A 108 5.65 -22.56 -7.70
N ASP A 109 6.72 -21.81 -7.54
CA ASP A 109 7.73 -22.03 -6.51
C ASP A 109 7.18 -21.66 -5.12
N LEU A 110 7.08 -22.63 -4.23
CA LEU A 110 6.58 -22.43 -2.87
C LEU A 110 7.50 -21.57 -1.99
N GLU A 111 8.81 -21.48 -2.29
CA GLU A 111 9.70 -20.55 -1.58
C GLU A 111 9.38 -19.11 -1.98
N LEU A 112 9.06 -18.89 -3.26
CA LEU A 112 8.58 -17.58 -3.71
C LEU A 112 7.25 -17.22 -3.05
N PHE A 113 6.32 -18.19 -2.96
CA PHE A 113 5.05 -18.01 -2.24
C PHE A 113 5.27 -17.57 -0.79
N ARG A 114 6.17 -18.25 -0.06
CA ARG A 114 6.50 -17.89 1.33
C ARG A 114 7.09 -16.48 1.42
N LYS A 115 7.99 -16.13 0.51
CA LYS A 115 8.62 -14.82 0.47
C LYS A 115 7.62 -13.70 0.20
N GLU A 116 6.64 -13.92 -0.68
CA GLU A 116 5.56 -12.96 -0.92
C GLU A 116 4.70 -12.76 0.34
N LEU A 117 4.37 -13.83 1.05
CA LEU A 117 3.64 -13.71 2.33
C LEU A 117 4.49 -13.04 3.41
N GLU A 118 5.77 -13.36 3.48
CA GLU A 118 6.69 -12.75 4.44
C GLU A 118 6.73 -11.22 4.27
N VAL A 119 6.95 -10.73 3.07
CA VAL A 119 7.00 -9.28 2.82
C VAL A 119 5.61 -8.64 2.95
N ASN A 120 4.61 -9.20 2.24
CA ASN A 120 3.33 -8.51 2.05
C ASN A 120 2.39 -8.64 3.26
N VAL A 121 2.60 -9.65 4.11
CA VAL A 121 1.73 -9.92 5.27
C VAL A 121 2.49 -9.77 6.57
N VAL A 122 3.60 -10.51 6.74
CA VAL A 122 4.37 -10.47 8.00
C VAL A 122 5.06 -9.11 8.16
N GLY A 123 5.72 -8.59 7.12
CA GLY A 123 6.34 -7.27 7.15
C GLY A 123 5.33 -6.14 7.43
N MET A 124 4.15 -6.18 6.77
CA MET A 124 3.06 -5.24 7.09
C MET A 124 2.60 -5.37 8.55
N MET A 125 2.44 -6.60 9.04
CA MET A 125 2.04 -6.88 10.43
C MET A 125 3.07 -6.32 11.41
N THR A 126 4.36 -6.43 11.11
CA THR A 126 5.46 -5.88 11.90
C THR A 126 5.35 -4.36 12.01
N CYS A 127 5.11 -3.66 10.90
CA CYS A 127 4.89 -2.21 10.91
C CYS A 127 3.67 -1.83 11.74
N ILE A 128 2.53 -2.51 11.54
CA ILE A 128 1.31 -2.24 12.32
C ILE A 128 1.57 -2.43 13.81
N LYS A 129 2.20 -3.52 14.22
CA LYS A 129 2.48 -3.85 15.62
C LYS A 129 3.20 -2.72 16.36
N HIS A 130 4.26 -2.20 15.79
CA HIS A 130 5.08 -1.17 16.44
C HIS A 130 4.44 0.22 16.35
N VAL A 131 3.93 0.62 15.20
CA VAL A 131 3.29 1.92 15.01
C VAL A 131 1.96 2.02 15.77
N ALA A 132 1.13 1.00 15.76
CA ALA A 132 -0.13 0.99 16.49
C ALA A 132 0.07 1.10 18.00
N SER A 133 1.15 0.53 18.54
CA SER A 133 1.50 0.69 19.97
C SER A 133 1.70 2.16 20.34
N VAL A 134 2.33 2.95 19.47
CA VAL A 134 2.50 4.40 19.64
C VAL A 134 1.14 5.10 19.53
N MET A 135 0.41 4.85 18.45
CA MET A 135 -0.88 5.50 18.20
C MET A 135 -1.91 5.23 19.32
N MET A 136 -1.92 4.03 19.89
CA MET A 136 -2.78 3.71 21.04
C MET A 136 -2.47 4.57 22.28
N LYS A 137 -1.18 4.84 22.55
CA LYS A 137 -0.76 5.74 23.64
C LYS A 137 -1.14 7.18 23.36
N GLN A 138 -1.04 7.61 22.12
CA GLN A 138 -1.47 8.94 21.63
C GLN A 138 -2.99 9.10 21.62
N LYS A 139 -3.76 8.01 21.63
CA LYS A 139 -5.22 7.95 21.40
C LYS A 139 -5.64 8.58 20.07
N SER A 140 -4.79 8.51 19.09
CA SER A 140 -4.99 9.08 17.75
C SER A 140 -4.05 8.41 16.75
N GLY A 141 -4.52 8.20 15.52
CA GLY A 141 -3.74 7.70 14.41
C GLY A 141 -4.60 7.11 13.29
N SER A 142 -4.04 7.03 12.10
CA SER A 142 -4.68 6.38 10.96
C SER A 142 -3.71 5.50 10.20
N ILE A 143 -4.08 4.24 9.99
CA ILE A 143 -3.30 3.25 9.24
C ILE A 143 -4.04 2.94 7.94
N VAL A 144 -3.32 2.97 6.83
CA VAL A 144 -3.82 2.59 5.50
C VAL A 144 -3.02 1.42 4.98
N ASN A 145 -3.67 0.29 4.77
CA ASN A 145 -3.08 -0.89 4.17
C ASN A 145 -3.39 -0.92 2.68
N VAL A 146 -2.38 -0.77 1.83
CA VAL A 146 -2.55 -0.84 0.37
C VAL A 146 -2.78 -2.29 -0.04
N ALA A 147 -4.02 -2.59 -0.39
CA ALA A 147 -4.48 -3.85 -0.93
C ALA A 147 -4.52 -3.78 -2.49
N SER A 148 -5.32 -4.62 -3.11
CA SER A 148 -5.44 -4.67 -4.57
C SER A 148 -6.85 -5.10 -4.96
N GLU A 149 -7.27 -4.83 -6.18
CA GLU A 149 -8.50 -5.39 -6.76
C GLU A 149 -8.59 -6.92 -6.59
N VAL A 150 -7.43 -7.61 -6.70
CA VAL A 150 -7.36 -9.08 -6.54
C VAL A 150 -7.62 -9.56 -5.10
N SER A 151 -7.77 -8.64 -4.15
CA SER A 151 -8.22 -8.97 -2.78
C SER A 151 -9.71 -9.32 -2.72
N THR A 152 -10.48 -8.92 -3.73
CA THR A 152 -11.94 -9.02 -3.76
C THR A 152 -12.48 -9.84 -4.93
N VAL A 153 -11.74 -9.86 -6.05
CA VAL A 153 -12.10 -10.63 -7.24
C VAL A 153 -10.91 -11.44 -7.75
N ALA A 154 -11.16 -12.52 -8.45
CA ALA A 154 -10.10 -13.27 -9.10
C ALA A 154 -9.44 -12.43 -10.19
N HIS A 155 -8.13 -12.58 -10.34
CA HIS A 155 -7.44 -11.94 -11.45
C HIS A 155 -7.86 -12.55 -12.79
N ASP A 156 -8.23 -11.69 -13.74
CA ASP A 156 -8.55 -12.15 -15.09
C ASP A 156 -7.27 -12.39 -15.89
N HIS A 157 -6.88 -13.67 -16.03
CA HIS A 157 -5.66 -14.04 -16.76
C HIS A 157 -5.72 -13.74 -18.26
N ARG A 158 -6.91 -13.48 -18.82
CA ARG A 158 -7.07 -13.10 -20.24
C ARG A 158 -6.44 -11.75 -20.58
N VAL A 159 -6.13 -10.93 -19.58
CA VAL A 159 -5.39 -9.66 -19.76
C VAL A 159 -3.93 -9.90 -20.21
N TYR A 160 -3.36 -11.07 -19.89
CA TYR A 160 -2.09 -11.52 -20.46
C TYR A 160 -2.33 -12.09 -21.86
N ASN A 161 -1.30 -12.20 -22.69
CA ASN A 161 -1.44 -12.60 -24.09
C ASN A 161 -2.20 -13.93 -24.26
N ALA A 162 -3.13 -13.95 -25.22
CA ALA A 162 -3.76 -15.18 -25.68
C ALA A 162 -2.67 -16.11 -26.26
N GLY A 163 -2.41 -17.23 -25.59
CA GLY A 163 -1.39 -18.22 -25.98
C GLY A 163 -0.13 -18.24 -25.11
N GLU A 164 0.07 -17.26 -24.22
CA GLU A 164 1.10 -17.34 -23.17
C GLU A 164 0.46 -17.80 -21.85
N THR A 165 1.02 -18.83 -21.25
CA THR A 165 0.60 -19.30 -19.90
C THR A 165 1.20 -18.39 -18.84
N LYS A 166 0.69 -17.16 -18.75
CA LYS A 166 1.07 -16.21 -17.70
C LYS A 166 -0.06 -16.10 -16.68
N TYR A 167 0.27 -16.34 -15.42
CA TYR A 167 -0.68 -16.30 -14.33
C TYR A 167 -0.21 -15.29 -13.27
N LYS A 168 -1.14 -14.50 -12.75
CA LYS A 168 -0.81 -13.65 -11.58
C LYS A 168 -0.38 -14.54 -10.42
N SER A 169 0.71 -14.17 -9.73
CA SER A 169 1.23 -14.92 -8.60
C SER A 169 0.13 -15.28 -7.59
N PRO A 170 -0.04 -16.56 -7.22
CA PRO A 170 -1.00 -16.98 -6.20
C PRO A 170 -0.61 -16.44 -4.81
N GLY A 171 0.69 -16.28 -4.53
CA GLY A 171 1.18 -15.70 -3.27
C GLY A 171 0.83 -14.22 -3.16
N TYR A 172 0.95 -13.45 -4.26
CA TYR A 172 0.50 -12.07 -4.27
C TYR A 172 -1.00 -11.95 -3.99
N VAL A 173 -1.84 -12.73 -4.69
CA VAL A 173 -3.30 -12.71 -4.50
C VAL A 173 -3.66 -13.11 -3.07
N ALA A 174 -3.09 -14.20 -2.55
CA ALA A 174 -3.31 -14.65 -1.18
C ALA A 174 -2.90 -13.58 -0.17
N SER A 175 -1.73 -12.95 -0.37
CA SER A 175 -1.22 -11.91 0.52
C SER A 175 -2.14 -10.68 0.54
N LYS A 176 -2.58 -10.21 -0.62
CA LYS A 176 -3.45 -9.02 -0.70
C LYS A 176 -4.87 -9.31 -0.15
N THR A 177 -5.34 -10.54 -0.24
CA THR A 177 -6.58 -10.97 0.43
C THR A 177 -6.41 -11.00 1.96
N ALA A 178 -5.27 -11.49 2.47
CA ALA A 178 -4.97 -11.49 3.90
C ALA A 178 -4.95 -10.08 4.51
N VAL A 179 -4.53 -9.06 3.76
CA VAL A 179 -4.56 -7.64 4.16
C VAL A 179 -5.95 -7.23 4.65
N LEU A 180 -7.03 -7.66 3.97
CA LEU A 180 -8.40 -7.30 4.37
C LEU A 180 -8.79 -7.94 5.70
N GLY A 181 -8.38 -9.19 5.94
CA GLY A 181 -8.61 -9.89 7.20
C GLY A 181 -7.89 -9.20 8.36
N LEU A 182 -6.61 -8.88 8.19
CA LEU A 182 -5.79 -8.17 9.17
C LEU A 182 -6.34 -6.77 9.45
N THR A 183 -6.77 -6.04 8.42
CA THR A 183 -7.38 -4.70 8.59
C THR A 183 -8.59 -4.76 9.52
N ARG A 184 -9.52 -5.70 9.30
CA ARG A 184 -10.70 -5.86 10.18
C ARG A 184 -10.32 -6.24 11.61
N GLN A 185 -9.39 -7.18 11.78
CA GLN A 185 -8.97 -7.65 13.09
C GLN A 185 -8.27 -6.53 13.90
N TRP A 186 -7.41 -5.77 13.25
CA TRP A 186 -6.77 -4.62 13.89
C TRP A 186 -7.74 -3.47 14.15
N ALA A 187 -8.73 -3.22 13.29
CA ALA A 187 -9.75 -2.21 13.55
C ALA A 187 -10.54 -2.50 14.83
N ALA A 188 -10.90 -3.77 15.06
CA ALA A 188 -11.57 -4.20 16.29
C ALA A 188 -10.71 -3.96 17.52
N ARG A 189 -9.37 -4.12 17.43
CA ARG A 189 -8.43 -3.88 18.53
C ARG A 189 -8.18 -2.39 18.78
N LEU A 190 -8.11 -1.59 17.72
CA LEU A 190 -7.64 -0.20 17.76
C LEU A 190 -8.76 0.83 18.00
N GLY A 191 -9.99 0.51 17.64
CA GLY A 191 -11.11 1.47 17.66
C GLY A 191 -11.34 2.10 19.03
N SER A 192 -11.29 1.33 20.12
CA SER A 192 -11.42 1.84 21.50
C SER A 192 -10.27 2.76 21.96
N HIS A 193 -9.20 2.82 21.17
CA HIS A 193 -8.05 3.70 21.42
C HIS A 193 -8.05 4.94 20.53
N GLY A 194 -9.12 5.20 19.77
CA GLY A 194 -9.18 6.34 18.86
C GLY A 194 -8.29 6.21 17.62
N VAL A 195 -7.85 5.00 17.27
CA VAL A 195 -7.00 4.72 16.13
C VAL A 195 -7.81 4.02 15.05
N ARG A 196 -7.72 4.50 13.80
CA ARG A 196 -8.41 3.93 12.64
C ARG A 196 -7.44 3.11 11.79
N ILE A 197 -7.93 2.08 11.16
CA ILE A 197 -7.20 1.30 10.17
C ILE A 197 -8.14 0.86 9.06
N ASN A 198 -7.77 1.13 7.81
CA ASN A 198 -8.57 0.79 6.63
C ASN A 198 -7.67 0.19 5.55
N ALA A 199 -8.26 -0.59 4.66
CA ALA A 199 -7.61 -1.06 3.44
C ALA A 199 -8.00 -0.14 2.28
N LEU A 200 -7.05 0.07 1.36
CA LEU A 200 -7.27 0.71 0.06
C LEU A 200 -6.94 -0.31 -1.03
N SER A 201 -7.98 -0.90 -1.64
CA SER A 201 -7.85 -1.82 -2.76
C SER A 201 -7.80 -1.05 -4.07
N ILE A 202 -6.63 -1.05 -4.70
CA ILE A 202 -6.38 -0.31 -5.94
C ILE A 202 -6.39 -1.22 -7.16
N GLY A 203 -6.84 -0.69 -8.30
CA GLY A 203 -6.72 -1.32 -9.61
C GLY A 203 -5.33 -1.14 -10.23
N GLY A 204 -5.15 -1.67 -11.43
CA GLY A 204 -3.89 -1.55 -12.17
C GLY A 204 -3.62 -0.12 -12.63
N VAL A 205 -2.39 0.36 -12.42
CA VAL A 205 -1.92 1.69 -12.83
C VAL A 205 -1.10 1.58 -14.10
N TYR A 206 -1.39 2.43 -15.08
CA TYR A 206 -0.58 2.56 -16.28
C TYR A 206 0.81 3.09 -15.93
N LYS A 207 1.81 2.44 -16.49
CA LYS A 207 3.20 2.88 -16.45
C LYS A 207 3.73 2.94 -17.88
N GLU A 208 4.47 3.98 -18.17
CA GLU A 208 5.15 4.11 -19.46
C GLU A 208 6.02 2.89 -19.76
N GLY A 209 6.01 2.43 -21.02
CA GLY A 209 6.70 1.22 -21.45
C GLY A 209 5.91 -0.08 -21.29
N MET A 210 4.69 -0.04 -20.75
CA MET A 210 3.80 -1.21 -20.80
C MET A 210 3.39 -1.53 -22.24
N PRO A 211 3.31 -2.82 -22.65
CA PRO A 211 2.84 -3.21 -23.97
C PRO A 211 1.42 -2.69 -24.23
N ALA A 212 1.21 -2.04 -25.40
CA ALA A 212 -0.07 -1.39 -25.72
C ALA A 212 -1.25 -2.35 -25.68
N ASP A 213 -1.07 -3.57 -26.19
CA ASP A 213 -2.07 -4.65 -26.18
C ASP A 213 -2.44 -5.13 -24.78
N PHE A 214 -1.48 -5.14 -23.85
CA PHE A 214 -1.74 -5.41 -22.43
C PHE A 214 -2.58 -4.28 -21.81
N VAL A 215 -2.21 -3.02 -22.08
CA VAL A 215 -2.93 -1.84 -21.57
C VAL A 215 -4.37 -1.83 -22.05
N GLU A 216 -4.60 -2.15 -23.32
CA GLU A 216 -5.94 -2.24 -23.92
C GLU A 216 -6.76 -3.35 -23.27
N ARG A 217 -6.21 -4.58 -23.18
CA ARG A 217 -6.93 -5.72 -22.55
C ARG A 217 -7.22 -5.47 -21.08
N PHE A 218 -6.24 -4.92 -20.33
CA PHE A 218 -6.45 -4.60 -18.92
C PHE A 218 -7.51 -3.51 -18.76
N GLY A 219 -7.45 -2.48 -19.60
CA GLY A 219 -8.42 -1.39 -19.60
C GLY A 219 -9.84 -1.86 -19.90
N SER A 220 -10.01 -2.73 -20.90
CA SER A 220 -11.32 -3.27 -21.28
C SER A 220 -11.99 -4.14 -20.20
N ALA A 221 -11.22 -4.66 -19.25
CA ALA A 221 -11.73 -5.37 -18.10
C ALA A 221 -12.27 -4.44 -16.98
N ASN A 222 -12.11 -3.14 -17.11
CA ASN A 222 -12.63 -2.14 -16.18
C ASN A 222 -13.84 -1.43 -16.78
N MET A 223 -14.85 -1.09 -15.98
CA MET A 223 -16.03 -0.33 -16.46
C MET A 223 -15.65 1.03 -17.05
N LEU A 224 -14.58 1.69 -16.53
CA LEU A 224 -14.08 2.95 -17.07
C LEU A 224 -13.26 2.78 -18.37
N GLY A 225 -13.08 1.56 -18.89
CA GLY A 225 -12.44 1.29 -20.16
C GLY A 225 -10.93 1.58 -20.20
N ARG A 226 -10.27 1.78 -19.08
CA ARG A 226 -8.85 2.14 -19.01
C ARG A 226 -8.19 1.68 -17.71
N MET A 227 -6.88 1.63 -17.70
CA MET A 227 -6.09 1.55 -16.46
C MET A 227 -6.15 2.89 -15.71
N ALA A 228 -5.90 2.86 -14.40
CA ALA A 228 -5.72 4.09 -13.63
C ALA A 228 -4.47 4.85 -14.09
N ARG A 229 -4.47 6.16 -13.91
CA ARG A 229 -3.29 7.02 -14.09
C ARG A 229 -2.60 7.23 -12.75
N VAL A 230 -1.33 7.60 -12.79
CA VAL A 230 -0.63 8.16 -11.62
C VAL A 230 -1.42 9.39 -11.14
N GLY A 231 -1.57 9.54 -9.83
CA GLY A 231 -2.33 10.64 -9.22
C GLY A 231 -3.81 10.31 -8.90
N GLU A 232 -4.33 9.15 -9.31
CA GLU A 232 -5.75 8.83 -9.08
C GLU A 232 -6.04 8.15 -7.72
N TYR A 233 -5.00 7.83 -6.92
CA TYR A 233 -5.17 7.20 -5.59
C TYR A 233 -4.78 8.10 -4.42
N GLU A 234 -3.97 9.13 -4.63
CA GLU A 234 -3.35 9.94 -3.60
C GLU A 234 -4.38 10.69 -2.75
N ALA A 235 -5.42 11.24 -3.39
CA ALA A 235 -6.50 11.92 -2.66
C ALA A 235 -7.28 10.97 -1.73
N SER A 236 -7.36 9.68 -2.06
CA SER A 236 -7.97 8.68 -1.18
C SER A 236 -7.10 8.36 0.04
N LEU A 237 -5.77 8.39 -0.12
CA LEU A 237 -4.85 8.29 1.00
C LEU A 237 -5.01 9.49 1.93
N GLN A 238 -5.07 10.71 1.39
CA GLN A 238 -5.31 11.92 2.18
C GLN A 238 -6.65 11.83 2.93
N TYR A 239 -7.71 11.39 2.27
CA TYR A 239 -9.00 11.16 2.90
C TYR A 239 -8.89 10.20 4.08
N LEU A 240 -8.27 9.03 3.88
CA LEU A 240 -8.14 7.99 4.91
C LEU A 240 -7.24 8.43 6.09
N LEU A 241 -6.25 9.29 5.86
CA LEU A 241 -5.33 9.82 6.87
C LEU A 241 -5.87 11.06 7.60
N SER A 242 -6.89 11.71 7.05
CA SER A 242 -7.48 12.94 7.58
C SER A 242 -8.71 12.69 8.47
N ASP A 243 -9.21 13.76 9.07
CA ASP A 243 -10.42 13.73 9.90
C ASP A 243 -11.70 13.59 9.05
N ALA A 244 -11.60 13.78 7.72
CA ALA A 244 -12.74 13.53 6.80
C ALA A 244 -13.22 12.08 6.86
N SER A 245 -12.37 11.13 7.28
CA SER A 245 -12.72 9.73 7.48
C SER A 245 -12.82 9.32 8.96
N SER A 246 -13.08 10.27 9.87
CA SER A 246 -13.07 10.05 11.33
C SER A 246 -14.02 8.93 11.81
N PHE A 247 -15.09 8.63 11.07
CA PHE A 247 -16.02 7.54 11.40
C PHE A 247 -15.84 6.29 10.55
N MET A 248 -14.63 6.12 9.92
CA MET A 248 -14.32 5.01 9.02
C MET A 248 -13.16 4.18 9.56
N THR A 249 -13.43 2.93 9.94
CA THR A 249 -12.39 1.96 10.35
C THR A 249 -12.82 0.54 9.98
N GLY A 250 -11.86 -0.34 9.70
CA GLY A 250 -12.10 -1.74 9.31
C GLY A 250 -12.65 -1.91 7.89
N THR A 251 -12.72 -0.85 7.10
CA THR A 251 -13.33 -0.82 5.77
C THR A 251 -12.28 -1.12 4.70
N ASN A 252 -12.74 -1.69 3.59
CA ASN A 252 -12.02 -1.78 2.33
C ASN A 252 -12.58 -0.72 1.36
N MET A 253 -11.82 0.33 1.10
CA MET A 253 -12.11 1.30 0.04
C MET A 253 -11.57 0.74 -1.28
N ILE A 254 -12.45 0.54 -2.26
CA ILE A 254 -12.08 -0.02 -3.57
C ILE A 254 -12.08 1.09 -4.60
N ILE A 255 -10.95 1.24 -5.30
CA ILE A 255 -10.76 2.17 -6.41
C ILE A 255 -10.09 1.39 -7.55
N ASP A 256 -10.88 0.80 -8.44
CA ASP A 256 -10.42 -0.14 -9.45
C ASP A 256 -11.07 0.06 -10.84
N GLY A 257 -11.67 1.22 -11.06
CA GLY A 257 -12.36 1.52 -12.31
C GLY A 257 -13.65 0.72 -12.52
N GLY A 258 -14.21 0.17 -11.44
CA GLY A 258 -15.44 -0.62 -11.45
C GLY A 258 -15.24 -2.11 -11.73
N LYS A 259 -14.01 -2.59 -11.79
CA LYS A 259 -13.70 -3.99 -12.15
C LYS A 259 -14.36 -5.01 -11.22
N HIS A 260 -14.40 -4.74 -9.92
CA HIS A 260 -15.01 -5.65 -8.94
C HIS A 260 -16.53 -5.75 -9.02
N ALA A 261 -17.17 -4.85 -9.73
CA ALA A 261 -18.63 -4.70 -9.79
C ALA A 261 -19.24 -5.13 -11.14
N TRP A 262 -18.45 -5.72 -12.03
CA TRP A 262 -18.96 -6.33 -13.28
C TRP A 262 -19.79 -7.59 -12.97
#